data_101578581d37e6f9d5a6af75b2e63b1c
#
_entry.id   101578581d37e6f9d5a6af75b2e63b1c
#
_cell.length_a   1.000
_cell.length_b   1.000
_cell.length_c   1.000
_cell.angle_alpha   90.00
_cell.angle_beta   90.00
_cell.angle_gamma   90.00
#
_symmetry.space_group_name_H-M   'P 1'
#
loop_
_entity.id
_entity.type
_entity.pdbx_description
1 polymer ?
#
loop_
_entity_poly.entity_id
_entity_poly.type
_entity_poly.pdbx_seq_one_letter_code
_entity_poly.pdbx_strand_id
1 'polypeptide(L)'
;MCWWRPRRSRFNRTLSFLVPKEKDLIKKFFKVLENPSSDIRVGIGDDGAVISPESDIVTTIDTSREGTHFPEKLEPKYIAYRSLAVACSDIIAMGAIPNSFLLSISHTDANNDWFASFSDGVKEFCEDYKCNLIGGDITKGTTCITPTFFGKLLGKPLLRSSAKVDDCIFISNKLGKGYVGRKNLEDKESNHFLRPALPVNLIESIATYATSCIDVSDGFIIDLERICEASKASYKVALNSNHTSTGKADLYCGDDYVLCFTSSRSNLEKVLDISKDILHIGFITNQSNQNEIMYENQKVAFDTKGWDSFNQ
;
A
#
# COMPACT_ATOMS: atom_id res chain seq x y z
N MET A 1 -5.80 15.32 32.32
CA MET A 1 -5.97 14.69 33.67
C MET A 1 -4.92 13.59 33.79
N CYS A 2 -3.91 13.84 34.64
CA CYS A 2 -2.82 12.92 34.90
C CYS A 2 -3.25 11.83 35.88
N TRP A 3 -3.30 10.59 35.46
CA TRP A 3 -3.36 9.46 36.37
C TRP A 3 -2.39 8.38 35.90
N TRP A 4 -1.39 8.17 36.73
CA TRP A 4 -0.50 7.03 36.92
C TRP A 4 0.99 7.37 36.86
N ARG A 5 1.61 7.51 38.06
CA ARG A 5 3.07 7.47 38.23
C ARG A 5 3.46 6.15 38.89
N PRO A 6 4.32 5.31 38.28
CA PRO A 6 4.93 4.19 38.98
C PRO A 6 6.01 4.70 39.97
N ARG A 7 6.11 4.06 41.15
CA ARG A 7 7.11 4.35 42.18
C ARG A 7 8.52 4.06 41.63
N ARG A 8 9.41 5.06 41.78
CA ARG A 8 10.83 4.91 41.47
C ARG A 8 11.51 4.07 42.58
N SER A 9 12.10 2.93 42.20
CA SER A 9 13.13 2.25 42.96
C SER A 9 14.47 2.96 42.76
N ARG A 10 15.17 3.26 43.85
CA ARG A 10 16.55 3.79 43.83
C ARG A 10 17.49 2.66 43.49
N PHE A 11 18.11 2.68 42.31
CA PHE A 11 19.39 1.98 42.09
C PHE A 11 20.20 2.60 40.93
N ASN A 12 21.45 2.87 41.23
CA ASN A 12 22.63 3.06 40.36
C ASN A 12 22.70 4.20 39.34
N ARG A 13 23.60 5.15 39.64
CA ARG A 13 24.25 6.03 38.66
C ARG A 13 25.11 5.18 37.72
N THR A 14 24.56 4.84 36.56
CA THR A 14 25.30 4.48 35.36
C THR A 14 24.88 5.49 34.30
N LEU A 15 25.83 5.96 33.51
CA LEU A 15 25.71 6.93 32.41
C LEU A 15 24.31 6.97 31.84
N SER A 16 23.52 7.96 32.18
CA SER A 16 22.20 8.18 31.56
C SER A 16 22.46 8.64 30.14
N PHE A 17 22.44 7.72 29.20
CA PHE A 17 22.13 8.09 27.82
C PHE A 17 20.79 8.84 27.90
N LEU A 18 20.83 10.15 27.62
CA LEU A 18 19.64 10.99 27.63
C LEU A 18 18.68 10.40 26.58
N VAL A 19 17.60 9.77 27.04
CA VAL A 19 16.53 9.31 26.15
C VAL A 19 16.03 10.55 25.40
N PRO A 20 16.12 10.58 24.06
CA PRO A 20 15.70 11.73 23.29
C PRO A 20 14.21 12.01 23.53
N LYS A 21 13.86 13.30 23.57
CA LYS A 21 12.46 13.72 23.66
C LYS A 21 11.82 13.59 22.28
N GLU A 22 10.52 13.35 22.23
CA GLU A 22 9.75 13.29 21.00
C GLU A 22 10.08 14.44 20.03
N LYS A 23 10.01 15.69 20.50
CA LYS A 23 10.34 16.88 19.71
C LYS A 23 11.74 16.86 19.10
N ASP A 24 12.71 16.22 19.78
CA ASP A 24 14.09 16.13 19.30
C ASP A 24 14.19 15.09 18.18
N LEU A 25 13.42 13.99 18.27
CA LEU A 25 13.28 12.98 17.23
C LEU A 25 12.60 13.59 15.98
N ILE A 26 11.48 14.27 16.15
CA ILE A 26 10.77 14.94 15.04
C ILE A 26 11.70 15.92 14.33
N LYS A 27 12.37 16.80 15.07
CA LYS A 27 13.27 17.79 14.50
C LYS A 27 14.46 17.17 13.78
N LYS A 28 15.04 16.11 14.37
CA LYS A 28 16.28 15.50 13.87
C LYS A 28 16.05 14.61 12.63
N PHE A 29 14.94 13.84 12.61
CA PHE A 29 14.75 12.79 11.61
C PHE A 29 13.63 13.07 10.60
N PHE A 30 12.64 13.89 10.95
CA PHE A 30 11.47 14.09 10.09
C PHE A 30 11.36 15.50 9.53
N LYS A 31 11.64 16.55 10.33
CA LYS A 31 11.64 17.93 9.80
C LYS A 31 12.61 18.13 8.63
N VAL A 32 13.71 17.41 8.61
CA VAL A 32 14.72 17.48 7.54
C VAL A 32 14.27 16.80 6.24
N LEU A 33 13.19 16.01 6.27
CA LEU A 33 12.59 15.36 5.11
C LEU A 33 11.51 16.21 4.45
N GLU A 34 11.14 17.33 5.07
CA GLU A 34 10.14 18.24 4.54
C GLU A 34 10.60 18.81 3.19
N ASN A 35 9.79 18.64 2.16
CA ASN A 35 10.05 19.17 0.83
C ASN A 35 8.93 20.17 0.46
N PRO A 36 9.22 21.46 0.29
CA PRO A 36 8.23 22.45 -0.06
C PRO A 36 7.51 22.12 -1.36
N SER A 37 6.19 22.24 -1.35
CA SER A 37 5.33 22.07 -2.50
C SER A 37 4.30 23.21 -2.53
N SER A 38 3.82 23.61 -3.69
CA SER A 38 2.82 24.68 -3.84
C SER A 38 1.53 24.41 -3.07
N ASP A 39 1.21 23.12 -2.87
CA ASP A 39 -0.03 22.69 -2.19
C ASP A 39 0.13 22.59 -0.68
N ILE A 40 1.35 22.56 -0.17
CA ILE A 40 1.64 22.46 1.27
C ILE A 40 2.09 23.85 1.75
N ARG A 41 1.17 24.57 2.40
CA ARG A 41 1.43 25.93 2.91
C ARG A 41 2.06 25.93 4.29
N VAL A 42 1.71 24.96 5.12
CA VAL A 42 2.29 24.71 6.44
C VAL A 42 2.52 23.20 6.57
N GLY A 43 3.73 22.79 6.88
CA GLY A 43 4.11 21.39 7.09
C GLY A 43 4.47 21.10 8.54
N ILE A 44 5.50 20.26 8.75
CA ILE A 44 5.94 19.81 10.07
C ILE A 44 6.42 20.98 10.94
N GLY A 45 5.93 21.09 12.19
CA GLY A 45 6.43 22.00 13.20
C GLY A 45 5.41 22.96 13.79
N ASP A 46 4.16 22.92 13.34
CA ASP A 46 3.00 23.57 13.92
C ASP A 46 1.99 22.51 14.39
N ASP A 47 0.87 22.92 15.01
CA ASP A 47 -0.17 22.02 15.51
C ASP A 47 -0.88 21.22 14.39
N GLY A 48 -0.73 21.64 13.15
CA GLY A 48 -1.30 20.94 11.98
C GLY A 48 -0.66 21.38 10.66
N ALA A 49 -0.87 20.59 9.63
CA ALA A 49 -0.49 20.93 8.26
C ALA A 49 -1.60 21.73 7.56
N VAL A 50 -1.22 22.67 6.68
CA VAL A 50 -2.15 23.38 5.79
C VAL A 50 -1.88 22.97 4.36
N ILE A 51 -2.83 22.28 3.75
CA ILE A 51 -2.82 21.90 2.34
C ILE A 51 -3.88 22.67 1.59
N SER A 52 -3.55 23.13 0.39
CA SER A 52 -4.44 23.91 -0.49
C SER A 52 -4.43 23.28 -1.88
N PRO A 53 -5.21 22.20 -2.10
CA PRO A 53 -5.22 21.49 -3.36
C PRO A 53 -6.01 22.23 -4.44
N GLU A 54 -5.61 22.05 -5.70
CA GLU A 54 -6.32 22.54 -6.88
C GLU A 54 -7.34 21.55 -7.46
N SER A 55 -7.35 20.30 -6.99
CA SER A 55 -8.23 19.20 -7.44
C SER A 55 -8.85 18.48 -6.27
N ASP A 56 -9.82 17.59 -6.53
CA ASP A 56 -10.36 16.68 -5.54
C ASP A 56 -9.24 15.82 -4.93
N ILE A 57 -9.34 15.58 -3.62
CA ILE A 57 -8.39 14.78 -2.87
C ILE A 57 -8.97 13.41 -2.56
N VAL A 58 -8.18 12.38 -2.89
CA VAL A 58 -8.36 11.03 -2.36
C VAL A 58 -7.56 10.91 -1.06
N THR A 59 -8.16 10.39 -0.02
CA THR A 59 -7.47 10.11 1.24
C THR A 59 -7.68 8.66 1.66
N THR A 60 -6.63 8.06 2.20
CA THR A 60 -6.65 6.72 2.81
C THR A 60 -5.83 6.68 4.09
N ILE A 61 -6.10 5.72 4.93
CA ILE A 61 -5.33 5.41 6.13
C ILE A 61 -5.16 3.90 6.25
N ASP A 62 -3.96 3.46 6.56
CA ASP A 62 -3.68 2.05 6.79
C ASP A 62 -2.73 1.87 7.97
N THR A 63 -2.77 0.70 8.61
CA THR A 63 -1.99 0.42 9.81
C THR A 63 -1.15 -0.84 9.62
N SER A 64 0.16 -0.68 9.66
CA SER A 64 1.13 -1.77 9.67
C SER A 64 1.63 -2.05 11.08
N ARG A 65 1.47 -3.30 11.55
CA ARG A 65 1.82 -3.73 12.91
C ARG A 65 2.86 -4.83 12.87
N GLU A 66 3.85 -4.72 13.77
CA GLU A 66 4.84 -5.77 14.01
C GLU A 66 4.20 -7.10 14.43
N GLY A 67 4.70 -8.20 13.89
CA GLY A 67 4.17 -9.56 14.13
C GLY A 67 2.91 -9.89 13.33
N THR A 68 2.29 -8.92 12.65
CA THR A 68 1.11 -9.11 11.80
C THR A 68 1.41 -8.79 10.34
N HIS A 69 1.84 -7.56 10.05
CA HIS A 69 2.07 -7.06 8.70
C HIS A 69 3.54 -7.11 8.28
N PHE A 70 4.43 -7.18 9.25
CA PHE A 70 5.86 -7.40 9.04
C PHE A 70 6.45 -8.19 10.23
N PRO A 71 7.52 -8.95 10.01
CA PRO A 71 8.11 -9.80 11.05
C PRO A 71 8.77 -8.96 12.14
N GLU A 72 8.85 -9.52 13.34
CA GLU A 72 9.66 -8.97 14.43
C GLU A 72 11.12 -8.77 13.97
N LYS A 73 11.76 -7.71 14.45
CA LYS A 73 13.16 -7.37 14.16
C LYS A 73 13.47 -7.10 12.68
N LEU A 74 12.45 -6.80 11.87
CA LEU A 74 12.72 -6.25 10.56
C LEU A 74 13.48 -4.94 10.68
N GLU A 75 14.42 -4.69 9.78
CA GLU A 75 15.20 -3.45 9.74
C GLU A 75 14.28 -2.23 9.58
N PRO A 76 14.42 -1.18 10.41
CA PRO A 76 13.48 -0.05 10.45
C PRO A 76 13.27 0.65 9.11
N LYS A 77 14.30 0.72 8.29
CA LYS A 77 14.24 1.23 6.91
C LYS A 77 13.14 0.53 6.09
N TYR A 78 13.06 -0.79 6.15
CA TYR A 78 12.07 -1.56 5.40
C TYR A 78 10.70 -1.51 6.05
N ILE A 79 10.62 -1.39 7.38
CA ILE A 79 9.35 -1.14 8.08
C ILE A 79 8.73 0.15 7.55
N ALA A 80 9.53 1.23 7.48
CA ALA A 80 9.07 2.52 6.98
C ALA A 80 8.60 2.43 5.54
N TYR A 81 9.49 2.00 4.62
CA TYR A 81 9.18 1.94 3.18
C TYR A 81 7.93 1.11 2.90
N ARG A 82 7.88 -0.12 3.45
CA ARG A 82 6.74 -1.02 3.26
C ARG A 82 5.45 -0.40 3.79
N SER A 83 5.43 0.10 5.02
CA SER A 83 4.20 0.66 5.62
C SER A 83 3.66 1.85 4.83
N LEU A 84 4.55 2.67 4.27
CA LEU A 84 4.16 3.77 3.39
C LEU A 84 3.64 3.28 2.05
N ALA A 85 4.32 2.29 1.43
CA ALA A 85 3.90 1.73 0.14
C ALA A 85 2.52 1.07 0.22
N VAL A 86 2.26 0.29 1.28
CA VAL A 86 0.97 -0.37 1.52
C VAL A 86 -0.16 0.64 1.51
N ALA A 87 -0.10 1.67 2.36
CA ALA A 87 -1.14 2.69 2.43
C ALA A 87 -1.25 3.56 1.16
N CYS A 88 -0.12 3.81 0.49
CA CYS A 88 -0.10 4.58 -0.75
C CYS A 88 -0.77 3.85 -1.93
N SER A 89 -0.79 2.52 -1.92
CA SER A 89 -1.40 1.68 -2.96
C SER A 89 -2.87 2.03 -3.19
N ASP A 90 -3.64 2.28 -2.14
CA ASP A 90 -5.05 2.67 -2.22
C ASP A 90 -5.25 3.99 -2.99
N ILE A 91 -4.34 4.97 -2.79
CA ILE A 91 -4.39 6.24 -3.52
C ILE A 91 -4.33 5.99 -5.02
N ILE A 92 -3.40 5.13 -5.43
CA ILE A 92 -3.18 4.79 -6.84
C ILE A 92 -4.38 4.00 -7.38
N ALA A 93 -4.89 3.03 -6.61
CA ALA A 93 -6.06 2.24 -6.98
C ALA A 93 -7.31 3.10 -7.22
N MET A 94 -7.43 4.24 -6.53
CA MET A 94 -8.52 5.20 -6.72
C MET A 94 -8.34 6.13 -7.93
N GLY A 95 -7.25 6.00 -8.70
CA GLY A 95 -6.97 6.87 -9.86
C GLY A 95 -6.35 8.21 -9.48
N ALA A 96 -5.60 8.26 -8.38
CA ALA A 96 -4.95 9.46 -7.89
C ALA A 96 -3.42 9.31 -7.84
N ILE A 97 -2.73 10.44 -7.89
CA ILE A 97 -1.28 10.51 -7.67
C ILE A 97 -1.02 10.89 -6.20
N PRO A 98 -0.17 10.13 -5.47
CA PRO A 98 0.20 10.48 -4.11
C PRO A 98 0.85 11.88 -4.08
N ASN A 99 0.50 12.67 -3.07
CA ASN A 99 0.99 14.04 -2.92
C ASN A 99 1.66 14.27 -1.57
N SER A 100 0.98 13.88 -0.48
CA SER A 100 1.48 14.08 0.88
C SER A 100 0.90 13.05 1.84
N PHE A 101 1.50 12.93 3.02
CA PHE A 101 0.99 12.06 4.08
C PHE A 101 1.32 12.57 5.49
N LEU A 102 0.48 12.18 6.43
CA LEU A 102 0.74 12.22 7.87
C LEU A 102 1.23 10.85 8.32
N LEU A 103 2.07 10.79 9.35
CA LEU A 103 2.67 9.56 9.83
C LEU A 103 2.57 9.43 11.36
N SER A 104 1.77 8.51 11.85
CA SER A 104 1.75 8.13 13.25
C SER A 104 2.65 6.92 13.49
N ILE A 105 3.56 7.04 14.47
CA ILE A 105 4.53 6.02 14.85
C ILE A 105 4.34 5.68 16.31
N SER A 106 3.99 4.43 16.62
CA SER A 106 4.14 3.86 17.95
C SER A 106 5.39 2.96 17.97
N HIS A 107 6.30 3.14 18.94
CA HIS A 107 7.47 2.29 19.09
C HIS A 107 7.85 2.10 20.56
N THR A 108 8.49 0.98 20.87
CA THR A 108 8.78 0.59 22.26
C THR A 108 9.82 1.46 22.93
N ASP A 109 10.75 2.05 22.18
CA ASP A 109 11.87 2.80 22.69
C ASP A 109 12.23 4.01 21.80
N ALA A 110 12.68 5.10 22.41
CA ALA A 110 13.18 6.28 21.73
C ALA A 110 14.66 6.11 21.35
N ASN A 111 14.93 5.13 20.46
CA ASN A 111 16.26 4.76 20.02
C ASN A 111 16.67 5.58 18.78
N ASN A 112 17.77 6.34 18.90
CA ASN A 112 18.25 7.16 17.78
C ASN A 112 18.60 6.35 16.52
N ASP A 113 19.20 5.16 16.67
CA ASP A 113 19.61 4.34 15.52
C ASP A 113 18.41 3.75 14.80
N TRP A 114 17.37 3.37 15.59
CA TRP A 114 16.11 2.90 15.01
C TRP A 114 15.45 4.02 14.19
N PHE A 115 15.30 5.23 14.76
CA PHE A 115 14.68 6.36 14.06
C PHE A 115 15.53 6.88 12.90
N ALA A 116 16.86 6.78 12.96
CA ALA A 116 17.73 7.09 11.82
C ALA A 116 17.43 6.15 10.65
N SER A 117 17.49 4.84 10.89
CA SER A 117 17.21 3.83 9.86
C SER A 117 15.76 3.93 9.34
N PHE A 118 14.79 4.19 10.21
CA PHE A 118 13.38 4.40 9.81
C PHE A 118 13.25 5.63 8.91
N SER A 119 13.87 6.74 9.26
CA SER A 119 13.83 7.97 8.46
C SER A 119 14.49 7.82 7.08
N ASP A 120 15.52 6.97 6.96
CA ASP A 120 16.11 6.63 5.66
C ASP A 120 15.07 5.94 4.74
N GLY A 121 14.26 5.04 5.29
CA GLY A 121 13.17 4.40 4.54
C GLY A 121 12.07 5.36 4.13
N VAL A 122 11.71 6.31 5.02
CA VAL A 122 10.75 7.38 4.70
C VAL A 122 11.29 8.25 3.56
N LYS A 123 12.56 8.67 3.67
CA LYS A 123 13.22 9.48 2.64
C LYS A 123 13.22 8.78 1.28
N GLU A 124 13.64 7.52 1.24
CA GLU A 124 13.67 6.72 0.03
C GLU A 124 12.29 6.61 -0.62
N PHE A 125 11.25 6.32 0.17
CA PHE A 125 9.88 6.29 -0.32
C PHE A 125 9.43 7.65 -0.90
N CYS A 126 9.74 8.75 -0.21
CA CYS A 126 9.40 10.11 -0.70
C CYS A 126 10.10 10.45 -2.02
N GLU A 127 11.34 10.00 -2.20
CA GLU A 127 12.11 10.19 -3.44
C GLU A 127 11.54 9.37 -4.60
N ASP A 128 11.17 8.09 -4.34
CA ASP A 128 10.62 7.19 -5.35
C ASP A 128 9.24 7.64 -5.84
N TYR A 129 8.38 8.07 -4.92
CA TYR A 129 6.97 8.41 -5.24
C TYR A 129 6.68 9.92 -5.24
N LYS A 130 7.70 10.76 -5.05
CA LYS A 130 7.61 12.23 -5.08
C LYS A 130 6.49 12.78 -4.21
N CYS A 131 6.34 12.22 -3.02
CA CYS A 131 5.34 12.64 -2.04
C CYS A 131 6.01 13.22 -0.78
N ASN A 132 5.25 13.93 0.05
CA ASN A 132 5.78 14.72 1.14
C ASN A 132 5.22 14.27 2.49
N LEU A 133 6.10 14.07 3.47
CA LEU A 133 5.69 13.99 4.87
C LEU A 133 5.37 15.40 5.38
N ILE A 134 4.12 15.61 5.84
CA ILE A 134 3.63 16.94 6.24
C ILE A 134 3.30 17.07 7.72
N GLY A 135 3.36 15.98 8.49
CA GLY A 135 3.08 15.96 9.90
C GLY A 135 2.98 14.55 10.45
N GLY A 136 2.65 14.44 11.74
CA GLY A 136 2.46 13.13 12.37
C GLY A 136 2.63 13.19 13.87
N ASP A 137 2.75 12.00 14.47
CA ASP A 137 2.85 11.81 15.91
C ASP A 137 3.80 10.66 16.24
N ILE A 138 4.51 10.75 17.35
CA ILE A 138 5.36 9.68 17.87
C ILE A 138 4.96 9.38 19.31
N THR A 139 4.59 8.13 19.56
CA THR A 139 4.20 7.69 20.89
C THR A 139 4.90 6.41 21.31
N LYS A 140 4.96 6.14 22.62
CA LYS A 140 5.51 4.90 23.15
C LYS A 140 4.46 3.80 23.15
N GLY A 141 4.75 2.66 22.51
CA GLY A 141 3.88 1.50 22.48
C GLY A 141 4.51 0.32 21.73
N THR A 142 3.74 -0.68 21.38
CA THR A 142 4.16 -1.71 20.43
C THR A 142 4.39 -1.10 19.07
N THR A 143 5.34 -1.65 18.26
CA THR A 143 5.66 -1.08 16.96
C THR A 143 4.45 -1.16 16.02
N CYS A 144 3.97 0.04 15.66
CA CYS A 144 2.80 0.24 14.82
C CYS A 144 2.98 1.52 14.01
N ILE A 145 2.81 1.42 12.70
CA ILE A 145 3.03 2.51 11.76
C ILE A 145 1.72 2.77 11.03
N THR A 146 1.22 4.00 11.12
CA THR A 146 -0.07 4.37 10.54
C THR A 146 0.07 5.64 9.70
N PRO A 147 0.37 5.51 8.40
CA PRO A 147 0.33 6.65 7.48
C PRO A 147 -1.11 6.98 7.09
N THR A 148 -1.38 8.26 6.90
CA THR A 148 -2.59 8.79 6.27
C THR A 148 -2.18 9.55 5.03
N PHE A 149 -2.53 9.05 3.85
CA PHE A 149 -2.17 9.64 2.57
C PHE A 149 -3.23 10.58 2.02
N PHE A 150 -2.75 11.56 1.27
CA PHE A 150 -3.55 12.47 0.45
C PHE A 150 -3.01 12.43 -0.98
N GLY A 151 -3.88 12.14 -1.94
CA GLY A 151 -3.54 12.07 -3.36
C GLY A 151 -4.39 13.01 -4.20
N LYS A 152 -3.83 13.53 -5.28
CA LYS A 152 -4.53 14.36 -6.27
C LYS A 152 -5.25 13.46 -7.25
N LEU A 153 -6.56 13.62 -7.36
CA LEU A 153 -7.37 12.85 -8.30
C LEU A 153 -7.08 13.26 -9.75
N LEU A 154 -6.92 12.27 -10.63
CA LEU A 154 -6.67 12.44 -12.07
C LEU A 154 -7.96 12.46 -12.91
N GLY A 155 -8.99 13.13 -12.48
CA GLY A 155 -10.27 13.17 -13.18
C GLY A 155 -11.39 12.51 -12.39
N LYS A 156 -11.93 11.35 -12.80
CA LYS A 156 -12.95 10.63 -12.04
C LYS A 156 -12.32 9.55 -11.17
N PRO A 157 -12.83 9.35 -9.93
CA PRO A 157 -12.33 8.27 -9.09
C PRO A 157 -12.64 6.90 -9.72
N LEU A 158 -11.68 6.00 -9.65
CA LEU A 158 -11.85 4.60 -10.03
C LEU A 158 -12.52 3.85 -8.88
N LEU A 159 -13.81 3.55 -9.04
CA LEU A 159 -14.60 2.91 -7.99
C LEU A 159 -14.69 1.42 -8.23
N ARG A 160 -14.65 0.62 -7.17
CA ARG A 160 -14.91 -0.83 -7.22
C ARG A 160 -16.29 -1.15 -7.81
N SER A 161 -17.26 -0.25 -7.63
CA SER A 161 -18.65 -0.42 -8.08
C SER A 161 -18.93 -0.05 -9.54
N SER A 162 -17.90 0.27 -10.32
CA SER A 162 -18.06 0.81 -11.67
C SER A 162 -17.77 -0.18 -12.79
N ALA A 163 -17.44 -1.45 -12.50
CA ALA A 163 -17.22 -2.48 -13.49
C ALA A 163 -18.57 -2.84 -14.19
N LYS A 164 -18.49 -3.12 -15.49
CA LYS A 164 -19.65 -3.43 -16.33
C LYS A 164 -19.52 -4.82 -16.94
N VAL A 165 -20.64 -5.46 -17.19
CA VAL A 165 -20.67 -6.73 -17.93
C VAL A 165 -19.95 -6.53 -19.26
N ASP A 166 -19.17 -7.53 -19.68
CA ASP A 166 -18.29 -7.56 -20.86
C ASP A 166 -17.02 -6.67 -20.76
N ASP A 167 -16.80 -5.96 -19.66
CA ASP A 167 -15.49 -5.33 -19.44
C ASP A 167 -14.38 -6.38 -19.37
N CYS A 168 -13.25 -6.07 -19.98
CA CYS A 168 -12.00 -6.84 -19.83
C CYS A 168 -11.42 -6.63 -18.45
N ILE A 169 -10.84 -7.68 -17.86
CA ILE A 169 -10.14 -7.64 -16.57
C ILE A 169 -8.64 -7.68 -16.81
N PHE A 170 -7.89 -6.80 -16.17
CA PHE A 170 -6.45 -6.68 -16.30
C PHE A 170 -5.78 -6.70 -14.91
N ILE A 171 -4.51 -7.13 -14.90
CA ILE A 171 -3.58 -6.89 -13.80
C ILE A 171 -2.39 -6.07 -14.32
N SER A 172 -1.90 -5.11 -13.52
CA SER A 172 -0.82 -4.21 -13.94
C SER A 172 0.56 -4.85 -13.95
N ASN A 173 0.70 -6.03 -13.33
CA ASN A 173 1.91 -6.86 -13.33
C ASN A 173 1.58 -8.30 -12.90
N LYS A 174 2.57 -9.21 -12.96
CA LYS A 174 2.47 -10.57 -12.42
C LYS A 174 2.19 -10.58 -10.93
N LEU A 175 1.39 -11.56 -10.50
CA LEU A 175 1.08 -11.85 -9.10
C LEU A 175 2.19 -12.66 -8.42
N GLY A 176 2.24 -12.63 -7.09
CA GLY A 176 3.08 -13.49 -6.25
C GLY A 176 4.44 -12.90 -5.89
N LYS A 177 4.78 -11.67 -6.32
CA LYS A 177 6.05 -11.03 -5.97
C LYS A 177 6.17 -10.76 -4.47
N GLY A 178 5.08 -10.33 -3.82
CA GLY A 178 5.01 -10.13 -2.37
C GLY A 178 5.22 -11.44 -1.61
N TYR A 179 4.57 -12.50 -2.04
CA TYR A 179 4.73 -13.84 -1.45
C TYR A 179 6.16 -14.37 -1.56
N VAL A 180 6.80 -14.24 -2.73
CA VAL A 180 8.21 -14.60 -2.94
C VAL A 180 9.11 -13.77 -2.02
N GLY A 181 8.91 -12.46 -1.97
CA GLY A 181 9.69 -11.56 -1.13
C GLY A 181 9.58 -11.88 0.36
N ARG A 182 8.36 -12.17 0.84
CA ARG A 182 8.13 -12.57 2.25
C ARG A 182 8.86 -13.85 2.64
N LYS A 183 9.05 -14.77 1.71
CA LYS A 183 9.81 -16.02 1.94
C LYS A 183 11.33 -15.85 1.86
N ASN A 184 11.81 -14.77 1.25
CA ASN A 184 13.24 -14.54 1.03
C ASN A 184 13.67 -13.16 1.54
N LEU A 185 13.55 -12.91 2.84
CA LEU A 185 13.88 -11.62 3.46
C LEU A 185 15.39 -11.29 3.46
N GLU A 186 16.23 -12.23 3.08
CA GLU A 186 17.70 -12.01 2.95
C GLU A 186 18.05 -11.26 1.67
N ASP A 187 17.28 -11.43 0.60
CA ASP A 187 17.38 -10.61 -0.61
C ASP A 187 16.78 -9.22 -0.34
N LYS A 188 17.63 -8.25 -0.06
CA LYS A 188 17.20 -6.91 0.32
C LYS A 188 17.06 -5.94 -0.86
N GLU A 189 17.72 -6.24 -1.99
CA GLU A 189 17.80 -5.30 -3.12
C GLU A 189 16.56 -5.37 -4.01
N SER A 190 16.08 -6.58 -4.33
CA SER A 190 14.96 -6.80 -5.25
C SER A 190 13.68 -7.31 -4.57
N ASN A 191 13.62 -7.25 -3.23
CA ASN A 191 12.56 -7.83 -2.45
C ASN A 191 11.29 -6.98 -2.46
N HIS A 192 10.28 -7.42 -3.20
CA HIS A 192 9.00 -6.73 -3.33
C HIS A 192 8.21 -6.65 -2.01
N PHE A 193 8.35 -7.61 -1.09
CA PHE A 193 7.72 -7.54 0.22
C PHE A 193 8.31 -6.42 1.08
N LEU A 194 9.63 -6.23 1.04
CA LEU A 194 10.32 -5.18 1.78
C LEU A 194 10.10 -3.79 1.15
N ARG A 195 10.05 -3.76 -0.19
CA ARG A 195 9.92 -2.55 -1.00
C ARG A 195 8.89 -2.77 -2.11
N PRO A 196 7.59 -2.73 -1.78
CA PRO A 196 6.55 -2.86 -2.79
C PRO A 196 6.70 -1.80 -3.89
N ALA A 197 6.77 -2.25 -5.13
CA ALA A 197 6.83 -1.38 -6.29
C ALA A 197 5.41 -1.05 -6.75
N LEU A 198 4.98 0.19 -6.55
CA LEU A 198 3.64 0.65 -6.90
C LEU A 198 3.59 1.16 -8.34
N PRO A 199 2.51 0.90 -9.09
CA PRO A 199 2.39 1.29 -10.50
C PRO A 199 1.99 2.76 -10.70
N VAL A 200 2.58 3.70 -9.94
CA VAL A 200 2.26 5.12 -9.99
C VAL A 200 2.50 5.74 -11.37
N ASN A 201 3.51 5.26 -12.09
CA ASN A 201 3.82 5.71 -13.45
C ASN A 201 2.82 5.26 -14.51
N LEU A 202 1.95 4.29 -14.20
CA LEU A 202 0.93 3.78 -15.11
C LEU A 202 -0.45 4.37 -14.85
N ILE A 203 -0.67 4.97 -13.66
CA ILE A 203 -2.03 5.30 -13.22
C ILE A 203 -2.71 6.36 -14.09
N GLU A 204 -1.99 7.35 -14.60
CA GLU A 204 -2.56 8.38 -15.48
C GLU A 204 -3.14 7.75 -16.76
N SER A 205 -2.38 6.83 -17.37
CA SER A 205 -2.83 6.10 -18.55
C SER A 205 -3.94 5.10 -18.23
N ILE A 206 -3.84 4.36 -17.14
CA ILE A 206 -4.86 3.40 -16.70
C ILE A 206 -6.17 4.14 -16.41
N ALA A 207 -6.14 5.26 -15.66
CA ALA A 207 -7.33 6.03 -15.30
C ALA A 207 -8.09 6.58 -16.50
N THR A 208 -7.40 6.76 -17.64
CA THR A 208 -8.04 7.19 -18.90
C THR A 208 -8.99 6.13 -19.47
N TYR A 209 -8.68 4.85 -19.28
CA TYR A 209 -9.43 3.75 -19.89
C TYR A 209 -10.17 2.87 -18.90
N ALA A 210 -9.75 2.83 -17.64
CA ALA A 210 -10.33 1.96 -16.62
C ALA A 210 -11.77 2.37 -16.27
N THR A 211 -12.61 1.37 -16.06
CA THR A 211 -13.98 1.52 -15.56
C THR A 211 -14.03 1.32 -14.04
N SER A 212 -13.25 0.38 -13.51
CA SER A 212 -13.12 0.11 -12.08
C SER A 212 -11.68 -0.31 -11.75
N CYS A 213 -11.29 -0.17 -10.48
CA CYS A 213 -9.94 -0.54 -10.04
C CYS A 213 -9.94 -0.91 -8.55
N ILE A 214 -9.00 -1.76 -8.17
CA ILE A 214 -8.57 -2.11 -6.82
C ILE A 214 -7.10 -2.48 -6.85
N ASP A 215 -6.36 -2.28 -5.76
CA ASP A 215 -5.05 -2.90 -5.60
C ASP A 215 -5.17 -4.34 -5.09
N VAL A 216 -4.17 -5.16 -5.35
CA VAL A 216 -4.11 -6.56 -4.89
C VAL A 216 -3.26 -6.61 -3.62
N SER A 217 -3.91 -6.45 -2.48
CA SER A 217 -3.29 -6.43 -1.15
C SER A 217 -3.54 -7.71 -0.36
N ASP A 218 -4.78 -8.17 -0.30
CA ASP A 218 -5.18 -9.37 0.45
C ASP A 218 -5.09 -10.67 -0.37
N GLY A 219 -5.06 -10.54 -1.67
CA GLY A 219 -4.99 -11.64 -2.64
C GLY A 219 -5.90 -11.37 -3.84
N PHE A 220 -5.42 -11.74 -5.03
CA PHE A 220 -6.12 -11.44 -6.27
C PHE A 220 -7.58 -11.92 -6.29
N ILE A 221 -7.86 -13.11 -5.73
CA ILE A 221 -9.21 -13.68 -5.75
C ILE A 221 -10.17 -12.81 -4.93
N ILE A 222 -9.83 -12.53 -3.67
CA ILE A 222 -10.69 -11.75 -2.78
C ILE A 222 -10.85 -10.31 -3.25
N ASP A 223 -9.79 -9.71 -3.81
CA ASP A 223 -9.83 -8.33 -4.27
C ASP A 223 -10.65 -8.19 -5.57
N LEU A 224 -10.55 -9.15 -6.49
CA LEU A 224 -11.45 -9.20 -7.66
C LEU A 224 -12.91 -9.45 -7.24
N GLU A 225 -13.17 -10.30 -6.24
CA GLU A 225 -14.52 -10.50 -5.70
C GLU A 225 -15.10 -9.21 -5.13
N ARG A 226 -14.29 -8.36 -4.46
CA ARG A 226 -14.72 -7.03 -3.96
C ARG A 226 -15.17 -6.10 -5.10
N ILE A 227 -14.50 -6.10 -6.25
CA ILE A 227 -14.97 -5.38 -7.45
C ILE A 227 -16.33 -5.94 -7.89
N CYS A 228 -16.43 -7.26 -8.00
CA CYS A 228 -17.64 -7.91 -8.51
C CYS A 228 -18.85 -7.74 -7.58
N GLU A 229 -18.65 -7.85 -6.26
CA GLU A 229 -19.68 -7.58 -5.26
C GLU A 229 -20.17 -6.13 -5.32
N ALA A 230 -19.24 -5.17 -5.34
CA ALA A 230 -19.58 -3.76 -5.42
C ALA A 230 -20.29 -3.40 -6.75
N SER A 231 -19.91 -4.06 -7.84
CA SER A 231 -20.49 -3.84 -9.18
C SER A 231 -21.73 -4.70 -9.48
N LYS A 232 -22.13 -5.59 -8.56
CA LYS A 232 -23.20 -6.57 -8.75
C LYS A 232 -22.99 -7.42 -10.01
N ALA A 233 -21.80 -7.95 -10.16
CA ALA A 233 -21.34 -8.71 -11.30
C ALA A 233 -20.65 -10.02 -10.86
N SER A 234 -20.25 -10.82 -11.81
CA SER A 234 -19.40 -12.01 -11.66
C SER A 234 -18.23 -11.91 -12.64
N TYR A 235 -17.33 -12.88 -12.60
CA TYR A 235 -16.15 -12.87 -13.48
C TYR A 235 -15.83 -14.24 -14.05
N LYS A 236 -15.11 -14.23 -15.19
CA LYS A 236 -14.40 -15.37 -15.74
C LYS A 236 -12.98 -14.96 -16.04
N VAL A 237 -12.02 -15.62 -15.41
CA VAL A 237 -10.59 -15.36 -15.60
C VAL A 237 -9.85 -16.63 -15.97
N ALA A 238 -8.83 -16.48 -16.82
CA ALA A 238 -7.94 -17.54 -17.24
C ALA A 238 -6.49 -17.10 -17.06
N LEU A 239 -5.80 -17.74 -16.13
CA LEU A 239 -4.43 -17.43 -15.76
C LEU A 239 -3.52 -18.65 -16.03
N ASN A 240 -2.23 -18.38 -16.09
CA ASN A 240 -1.18 -19.40 -16.24
C ASN A 240 0.13 -18.87 -15.65
N SER A 241 1.22 -19.59 -15.80
CA SER A 241 2.57 -19.24 -15.31
C SER A 241 3.11 -17.90 -15.83
N ASN A 242 2.55 -17.33 -16.91
CA ASN A 242 2.93 -15.97 -17.35
C ASN A 242 2.32 -14.88 -16.47
N HIS A 243 1.25 -15.17 -15.73
CA HIS A 243 0.53 -14.24 -14.85
C HIS A 243 0.97 -14.34 -13.38
N THR A 244 1.75 -15.37 -13.03
CA THR A 244 2.16 -15.69 -11.66
C THR A 244 3.68 -15.84 -11.55
N SER A 245 4.23 -15.66 -10.36
CA SER A 245 5.66 -15.80 -10.07
C SER A 245 6.03 -17.23 -9.69
N THR A 246 5.16 -17.92 -8.92
CA THR A 246 5.42 -19.28 -8.41
C THR A 246 4.33 -20.29 -8.75
N GLY A 247 3.15 -19.84 -9.18
CA GLY A 247 2.04 -20.70 -9.57
C GLY A 247 0.71 -20.30 -8.95
N LYS A 248 -0.25 -21.22 -8.89
CA LYS A 248 -1.62 -20.94 -8.48
C LYS A 248 -1.78 -20.37 -7.04
N ALA A 249 -0.79 -20.59 -6.16
CA ALA A 249 -0.81 -20.05 -4.81
C ALA A 249 -0.77 -18.51 -4.81
N ASP A 250 -0.15 -17.90 -5.82
CA ASP A 250 -0.04 -16.46 -5.96
C ASP A 250 -1.41 -15.77 -6.09
N LEU A 251 -2.45 -16.52 -6.46
CA LEU A 251 -3.81 -15.99 -6.62
C LEU A 251 -4.49 -15.63 -5.29
N TYR A 252 -4.00 -16.16 -4.16
CA TYR A 252 -4.57 -15.89 -2.83
C TYR A 252 -3.56 -15.39 -1.78
N CYS A 253 -2.29 -15.21 -2.16
CA CYS A 253 -1.24 -14.89 -1.19
C CYS A 253 -1.09 -13.41 -0.82
N GLY A 254 -1.64 -12.47 -1.55
CA GLY A 254 -1.57 -11.04 -1.26
C GLY A 254 -0.17 -10.42 -1.26
N ASP A 255 -0.07 -9.19 -0.74
CA ASP A 255 1.15 -8.36 -0.67
C ASP A 255 1.74 -7.95 -2.04
N ASP A 256 0.95 -8.00 -3.12
CA ASP A 256 1.44 -7.72 -4.47
C ASP A 256 1.36 -6.24 -4.86
N TYR A 257 0.37 -5.51 -4.35
CA TYR A 257 0.14 -4.09 -4.62
C TYR A 257 0.16 -3.71 -6.11
N VAL A 258 -0.14 -4.69 -6.97
CA VAL A 258 -0.47 -4.46 -8.38
C VAL A 258 -1.93 -4.02 -8.47
N LEU A 259 -2.29 -3.32 -9.56
CA LEU A 259 -3.68 -2.97 -9.80
C LEU A 259 -4.40 -4.12 -10.51
N CYS A 260 -5.58 -4.49 -10.00
CA CYS A 260 -6.60 -5.24 -10.73
C CYS A 260 -7.66 -4.23 -11.19
N PHE A 261 -7.86 -4.11 -12.49
CA PHE A 261 -8.77 -3.12 -13.04
C PHE A 261 -9.56 -3.65 -14.22
N THR A 262 -10.68 -2.99 -14.50
CA THR A 262 -11.53 -3.32 -15.64
C THR A 262 -11.53 -2.20 -16.66
N SER A 263 -11.77 -2.53 -17.92
CA SER A 263 -11.94 -1.58 -19.01
C SER A 263 -12.87 -2.13 -20.08
N SER A 264 -13.57 -1.23 -20.77
CA SER A 264 -14.41 -1.61 -21.91
C SER A 264 -13.63 -2.43 -22.93
N ARG A 265 -14.24 -3.46 -23.49
CA ARG A 265 -13.66 -4.32 -24.52
C ARG A 265 -13.12 -3.55 -25.72
N SER A 266 -13.72 -2.40 -26.06
CA SER A 266 -13.25 -1.54 -27.15
C SER A 266 -11.89 -0.88 -26.87
N ASN A 267 -11.43 -0.88 -25.63
CA ASN A 267 -10.14 -0.32 -25.23
C ASN A 267 -9.05 -1.37 -25.00
N LEU A 268 -9.33 -2.66 -25.28
CA LEU A 268 -8.40 -3.77 -25.01
C LEU A 268 -6.98 -3.48 -25.50
N GLU A 269 -6.83 -3.21 -26.81
CA GLU A 269 -5.51 -2.94 -27.41
C GLU A 269 -4.85 -1.68 -26.81
N LYS A 270 -5.61 -0.61 -26.59
CA LYS A 270 -5.10 0.62 -25.99
C LYS A 270 -4.57 0.43 -24.56
N VAL A 271 -5.22 -0.44 -23.79
CA VAL A 271 -4.78 -0.77 -22.44
C VAL A 271 -3.51 -1.61 -22.46
N LEU A 272 -3.42 -2.58 -23.36
CA LEU A 272 -2.22 -3.40 -23.53
C LEU A 272 -1.02 -2.60 -24.06
N ASP A 273 -1.26 -1.54 -24.83
CA ASP A 273 -0.22 -0.63 -25.33
C ASP A 273 0.36 0.29 -24.25
N ILE A 274 -0.30 0.44 -23.07
CA ILE A 274 0.23 1.25 -21.96
C ILE A 274 1.55 0.68 -21.46
N SER A 275 1.62 -0.63 -21.26
CA SER A 275 2.81 -1.34 -20.79
C SER A 275 2.74 -2.82 -21.11
N LYS A 276 3.89 -3.39 -21.48
CA LYS A 276 4.07 -4.85 -21.67
C LYS A 276 3.81 -5.68 -20.39
N ASP A 277 3.82 -5.03 -19.23
CA ASP A 277 3.59 -5.67 -17.94
C ASP A 277 2.10 -5.78 -17.59
N ILE A 278 1.23 -5.05 -18.32
CA ILE A 278 -0.23 -5.17 -18.16
C ILE A 278 -0.69 -6.43 -18.87
N LEU A 279 -1.43 -7.26 -18.14
CA LEU A 279 -1.89 -8.56 -18.60
C LEU A 279 -3.42 -8.61 -18.61
N HIS A 280 -4.01 -8.97 -19.74
CA HIS A 280 -5.44 -9.27 -19.83
C HIS A 280 -5.68 -10.70 -19.34
N ILE A 281 -6.61 -10.87 -18.39
CA ILE A 281 -6.83 -12.14 -17.70
C ILE A 281 -8.27 -12.67 -17.80
N GLY A 282 -9.22 -11.91 -18.33
CA GLY A 282 -10.60 -12.36 -18.42
C GLY A 282 -11.61 -11.23 -18.59
N PHE A 283 -12.86 -11.53 -18.22
CA PHE A 283 -14.00 -10.64 -18.44
C PHE A 283 -14.95 -10.61 -17.24
N ILE A 284 -15.57 -9.46 -17.04
CA ILE A 284 -16.73 -9.31 -16.14
C ILE A 284 -17.94 -9.95 -16.80
N THR A 285 -18.72 -10.70 -16.03
CA THR A 285 -19.92 -11.39 -16.48
C THR A 285 -21.13 -10.99 -15.68
N ASN A 286 -22.31 -11.42 -16.11
CA ASN A 286 -23.56 -11.13 -15.39
C ASN A 286 -23.54 -11.76 -13.99
N GLN A 287 -24.12 -11.09 -13.00
CA GLN A 287 -24.24 -11.57 -11.61
C GLN A 287 -24.94 -12.94 -11.47
N SER A 288 -25.82 -13.30 -12.40
CA SER A 288 -26.46 -14.63 -12.42
C SER A 288 -25.47 -15.78 -12.71
N ASN A 289 -24.29 -15.48 -13.22
CA ASN A 289 -23.25 -16.46 -13.48
C ASN A 289 -22.45 -16.74 -12.18
N GLN A 290 -21.84 -17.92 -12.13
CA GLN A 290 -20.86 -18.22 -11.08
C GLN A 290 -19.50 -17.65 -11.47
N ASN A 291 -18.75 -17.18 -10.46
CA ASN A 291 -17.35 -16.83 -10.63
C ASN A 291 -16.55 -18.05 -11.09
N GLU A 292 -15.69 -17.86 -12.09
CA GLU A 292 -14.92 -18.93 -12.71
C GLU A 292 -13.46 -18.55 -12.82
N ILE A 293 -12.59 -19.43 -12.30
CA ILE A 293 -11.15 -19.29 -12.40
C ILE A 293 -10.60 -20.52 -13.11
N MET A 294 -9.89 -20.28 -14.22
CA MET A 294 -9.07 -21.27 -14.90
C MET A 294 -7.60 -21.00 -14.59
N TYR A 295 -6.84 -22.01 -14.25
CA TYR A 295 -5.38 -21.94 -14.14
C TYR A 295 -4.77 -23.09 -14.93
N GLU A 296 -3.83 -22.77 -15.87
CA GLU A 296 -3.26 -23.74 -16.82
C GLU A 296 -4.35 -24.57 -17.55
N ASN A 297 -5.41 -23.88 -18.02
CA ASN A 297 -6.57 -24.46 -18.69
C ASN A 297 -7.40 -25.44 -17.84
N GLN A 298 -7.21 -25.48 -16.54
CA GLN A 298 -8.00 -26.29 -15.62
C GLN A 298 -8.84 -25.39 -14.70
N LYS A 299 -10.10 -25.75 -14.51
CA LYS A 299 -10.95 -25.08 -13.53
C LYS A 299 -10.41 -25.36 -12.13
N VAL A 300 -10.19 -24.28 -11.36
CA VAL A 300 -9.65 -24.37 -10.01
C VAL A 300 -10.64 -23.79 -8.98
N ALA A 301 -10.65 -24.38 -7.82
CA ALA A 301 -11.31 -23.85 -6.63
C ALA A 301 -10.29 -23.74 -5.51
N PHE A 302 -10.53 -22.82 -4.58
CA PHE A 302 -9.64 -22.54 -3.46
C PHE A 302 -10.38 -22.59 -2.15
N ASP A 303 -9.76 -23.21 -1.14
CA ASP A 303 -10.28 -23.24 0.23
C ASP A 303 -10.12 -21.89 0.93
N THR A 304 -9.10 -21.12 0.55
CA THR A 304 -8.88 -19.74 0.98
C THR A 304 -8.83 -18.82 -0.26
N LYS A 305 -9.33 -17.60 -0.12
CA LYS A 305 -9.37 -16.63 -1.21
C LYS A 305 -8.38 -15.48 -1.02
N GLY A 306 -7.86 -15.31 0.19
CA GLY A 306 -6.97 -14.23 0.55
C GLY A 306 -6.81 -14.09 2.07
N TRP A 307 -6.22 -12.99 2.48
CA TRP A 307 -5.99 -12.62 3.87
C TRP A 307 -7.24 -11.98 4.50
N ASP A 308 -7.46 -12.28 5.79
CA ASP A 308 -8.44 -11.59 6.63
C ASP A 308 -7.80 -11.39 8.01
N SER A 309 -7.77 -10.15 8.49
CA SER A 309 -7.10 -9.77 9.75
C SER A 309 -7.66 -10.46 11.00
N PHE A 310 -8.90 -10.95 10.94
CA PHE A 310 -9.60 -11.56 12.08
C PHE A 310 -9.89 -13.05 11.90
N ASN A 311 -9.70 -13.58 10.69
CA ASN A 311 -9.99 -14.99 10.35
C ASN A 311 -8.74 -15.63 9.70
N GLN A 312 -7.69 -15.85 10.51
CA GLN A 312 -6.44 -16.50 10.07
C GLN A 312 -6.44 -17.99 10.34
#